data_18112b877c2276d5d6351e5c577042a4
#
_entry.id   18112b877c2276d5d6351e5c577042a4
#
_cell.length_a   1.000
_cell.length_b   1.000
_cell.length_c   1.000
_cell.angle_alpha   90.00
_cell.angle_beta   90.00
_cell.angle_gamma   90.00
#
_symmetry.space_group_name_H-M   'P 1'
#
loop_
_entity.id
_entity.type
_entity.pdbx_description
1 polymer ?
#
loop_
_entity_poly.entity_id
_entity_poly.type
_entity_poly.pdbx_seq_one_letter_code
_entity_poly.pdbx_strand_id
1 'polypeptide(L)'
;MNTTSSITFYCRKSKANAVGLASIEVCVTICGERITSTLPRRCAPKEFRKKIQSRTQNPIKEYTAAIAAKIEELKTKCLIDGKHLTKELLRTSIQYGFAEQHYSVRELFSNFLESQQMKVDAGLSTQRNHRKYEIVRDLFFKHSGITADSNALALRQKHIIDFNTYLMSAYDSTTVAGMMQKLKSVFLYALRNKMIQENPFMGFTICRKQKDVEFLTQEEVARIRRAYMPSVNLERIRDLFLFQCYTALSYCDMAALKPSDFKTNDMGYIYIDGVRLKTKVKFIAILFEDAIYIAKKYDYKLPIISNQRYNTNLKILADICGIKKPLHTHIGRHTAACYLLNKGLGLDIVARIMGHSSTKLTKHYAKLLDKTVFRVVDEVMNKAKTEGCNF
;
A
#
# COMPACT_ATOMS: atom_id res chain seq x y z
N MET A 1 -4.07 50.03 -21.47
CA MET A 1 -5.10 50.28 -20.42
C MET A 1 -4.43 50.31 -19.06
N ASN A 2 -4.43 51.48 -18.38
CA ASN A 2 -3.88 51.59 -17.00
C ASN A 2 -4.75 50.80 -16.05
N THR A 3 -4.39 49.62 -15.71
CA THR A 3 -5.05 48.82 -14.67
C THR A 3 -4.67 49.36 -13.29
N THR A 4 -5.43 50.36 -12.81
CA THR A 4 -5.32 50.86 -11.41
C THR A 4 -5.61 49.69 -10.45
N SER A 5 -4.60 49.25 -9.75
CA SER A 5 -4.74 48.28 -8.66
C SER A 5 -4.30 48.88 -7.36
N SER A 6 -5.01 48.60 -6.28
CA SER A 6 -4.62 49.04 -4.93
C SER A 6 -4.76 47.90 -3.95
N ILE A 7 -3.80 47.83 -3.02
CA ILE A 7 -3.84 46.89 -1.88
C ILE A 7 -3.97 47.72 -0.61
N THR A 8 -5.02 47.46 0.14
CA THR A 8 -5.29 48.16 1.41
C THR A 8 -5.53 47.16 2.54
N PHE A 9 -5.12 47.51 3.74
CA PHE A 9 -5.27 46.68 4.93
C PHE A 9 -6.19 47.36 5.94
N TYR A 10 -7.10 46.56 6.51
CA TYR A 10 -8.06 47.04 7.52
C TYR A 10 -8.02 46.13 8.74
N CYS A 11 -8.28 46.76 9.90
CA CYS A 11 -8.56 46.03 11.14
C CYS A 11 -9.81 46.66 11.75
N ARG A 12 -10.99 46.03 11.57
CA ARG A 12 -12.30 46.62 11.88
C ARG A 12 -12.66 46.40 13.34
N LYS A 13 -13.04 47.51 14.05
CA LYS A 13 -13.47 47.46 15.43
C LYS A 13 -14.73 46.59 15.63
N SER A 14 -15.64 46.59 14.65
CA SER A 14 -16.88 45.79 14.68
C SER A 14 -16.64 44.27 14.63
N LYS A 15 -15.42 43.82 14.29
CA LYS A 15 -15.04 42.41 14.23
C LYS A 15 -14.07 41.97 15.35
N ALA A 16 -13.94 42.84 16.40
CA ALA A 16 -13.11 42.52 17.54
C ALA A 16 -13.79 41.43 18.41
N ASN A 17 -13.00 40.46 18.87
CA ASN A 17 -13.45 39.42 19.80
C ASN A 17 -13.57 40.01 21.25
N ALA A 18 -13.98 39.18 22.22
CA ALA A 18 -14.12 39.57 23.63
C ALA A 18 -12.82 40.13 24.27
N VAL A 19 -11.64 39.77 23.70
CA VAL A 19 -10.32 40.27 24.13
C VAL A 19 -9.93 41.57 23.43
N GLY A 20 -10.79 42.11 22.56
CA GLY A 20 -10.54 43.36 21.82
C GLY A 20 -9.63 43.21 20.59
N LEU A 21 -9.34 42.00 20.15
CA LEU A 21 -8.51 41.70 18.98
C LEU A 21 -9.37 41.37 17.75
N ALA A 22 -9.08 41.99 16.61
CA ALA A 22 -9.69 41.68 15.32
C ALA A 22 -8.67 41.18 14.32
N SER A 23 -9.10 40.34 13.40
CA SER A 23 -8.24 39.90 12.30
C SER A 23 -7.93 41.04 11.33
N ILE A 24 -6.73 41.10 10.82
CA ILE A 24 -6.35 42.02 9.76
C ILE A 24 -7.00 41.53 8.45
N GLU A 25 -7.65 42.44 7.75
CA GLU A 25 -8.24 42.16 6.43
C GLU A 25 -7.41 42.88 5.36
N VAL A 26 -7.18 42.18 4.23
CA VAL A 26 -6.61 42.78 3.05
C VAL A 26 -7.72 42.98 2.00
N CYS A 27 -7.76 44.13 1.40
CA CYS A 27 -8.62 44.45 0.25
C CYS A 27 -7.74 44.74 -0.96
N VAL A 28 -7.94 44.00 -2.00
CA VAL A 28 -7.27 44.17 -3.31
C VAL A 28 -8.33 44.69 -4.26
N THR A 29 -8.06 45.81 -4.90
CA THR A 29 -8.92 46.35 -5.95
C THR A 29 -8.23 46.18 -7.30
N ILE A 30 -8.86 45.51 -8.25
CA ILE A 30 -8.35 45.28 -9.60
C ILE A 30 -9.48 45.58 -10.59
N CYS A 31 -9.25 46.49 -11.53
CA CYS A 31 -10.25 46.90 -12.54
C CYS A 31 -11.61 47.26 -11.96
N GLY A 32 -11.65 47.91 -10.77
CA GLY A 32 -12.86 48.32 -10.09
C GLY A 32 -13.50 47.24 -9.19
N GLU A 33 -13.11 45.98 -9.33
CA GLU A 33 -13.57 44.89 -8.45
C GLU A 33 -12.80 44.86 -7.12
N ARG A 34 -13.51 44.69 -6.03
CA ARG A 34 -12.94 44.57 -4.67
C ARG A 34 -12.92 43.12 -4.21
N ILE A 35 -11.72 42.61 -3.99
CA ILE A 35 -11.49 41.30 -3.44
C ILE A 35 -11.01 41.43 -2.02
N THR A 36 -11.76 40.92 -1.03
CA THR A 36 -11.40 41.02 0.40
C THR A 36 -11.11 39.64 0.97
N SER A 37 -10.01 39.52 1.72
CA SER A 37 -9.65 38.31 2.42
C SER A 37 -9.17 38.60 3.83
N THR A 38 -9.36 37.67 4.77
CA THR A 38 -8.97 37.79 6.17
C THR A 38 -7.61 37.12 6.39
N LEU A 39 -6.69 37.87 6.98
CA LEU A 39 -5.35 37.37 7.30
C LEU A 39 -5.37 36.61 8.64
N PRO A 40 -4.48 35.62 8.83
CA PRO A 40 -4.39 34.84 10.08
C PRO A 40 -4.04 35.71 11.32
N ARG A 41 -3.31 36.80 11.11
CA ARG A 41 -2.82 37.64 12.19
C ARG A 41 -3.93 38.54 12.75
N ARG A 42 -4.01 38.65 14.10
CA ARG A 42 -4.93 39.52 14.81
C ARG A 42 -4.20 40.68 15.49
N CYS A 43 -4.90 41.82 15.63
CA CYS A 43 -4.37 43.01 16.28
C CYS A 43 -5.51 43.81 16.89
N ALA A 44 -5.22 44.63 17.91
CA ALA A 44 -6.19 45.59 18.39
C ALA A 44 -6.39 46.72 17.36
N PRO A 45 -7.63 47.06 16.95
CA PRO A 45 -7.89 48.03 15.88
C PRO A 45 -7.26 49.41 16.09
N LYS A 46 -7.22 49.88 17.34
CA LYS A 46 -6.57 51.17 17.70
C LYS A 46 -5.04 51.09 17.49
N GLU A 47 -4.42 49.98 17.87
CA GLU A 47 -3.00 49.72 17.72
C GLU A 47 -2.64 49.56 16.27
N PHE A 48 -3.45 48.84 15.49
CA PHE A 48 -3.25 48.66 14.04
C PHE A 48 -3.13 50.03 13.33
N ARG A 49 -4.08 50.95 13.57
CA ARG A 49 -4.06 52.31 12.97
C ARG A 49 -2.77 53.05 13.31
N LYS A 50 -2.35 53.07 14.59
CA LYS A 50 -1.13 53.74 15.03
C LYS A 50 0.11 53.11 14.36
N LYS A 51 0.21 51.77 14.27
CA LYS A 51 1.37 51.09 13.72
C LYS A 51 1.46 51.20 12.19
N ILE A 52 0.36 51.22 11.49
CA ILE A 52 0.37 51.40 10.01
C ILE A 52 0.78 52.83 9.64
N GLN A 53 0.35 53.86 10.43
CA GLN A 53 0.67 55.27 10.18
C GLN A 53 2.05 55.68 10.73
N SER A 54 2.69 54.85 11.54
CA SER A 54 4.00 55.12 12.12
C SER A 54 5.08 55.35 11.05
N ARG A 55 5.95 56.28 11.26
CA ARG A 55 7.16 56.48 10.42
C ARG A 55 8.23 55.41 10.64
N THR A 56 8.21 54.75 11.82
CA THR A 56 9.18 53.70 12.17
C THR A 56 8.69 52.32 11.70
N GLN A 57 9.63 51.47 11.36
CA GLN A 57 9.36 50.05 11.07
C GLN A 57 8.84 49.35 12.32
N ASN A 58 7.86 48.50 12.15
CA ASN A 58 7.28 47.72 13.22
C ASN A 58 6.70 46.39 12.67
N PRO A 59 6.51 45.36 13.51
CA PRO A 59 6.11 44.01 13.06
C PRO A 59 4.77 43.94 12.30
N ILE A 60 3.86 44.93 12.46
CA ILE A 60 2.60 44.98 11.70
C ILE A 60 2.86 45.52 10.29
N LYS A 61 3.68 46.58 10.19
CA LYS A 61 4.03 47.20 8.91
C LYS A 61 4.85 46.25 8.03
N GLU A 62 5.82 45.58 8.64
CA GLU A 62 6.60 44.52 7.95
C GLU A 62 5.72 43.36 7.46
N TYR A 63 4.81 42.87 8.31
CA TYR A 63 3.87 41.83 7.96
C TYR A 63 2.94 42.24 6.80
N THR A 64 2.35 43.44 6.86
CA THR A 64 1.46 43.91 5.78
C THR A 64 2.22 44.18 4.49
N ALA A 65 3.46 44.68 4.55
CA ALA A 65 4.31 44.89 3.39
C ALA A 65 4.72 43.56 2.74
N ALA A 66 5.07 42.55 3.54
CA ALA A 66 5.37 41.21 3.03
C ALA A 66 4.17 40.56 2.33
N ILE A 67 2.97 40.72 2.89
CA ILE A 67 1.74 40.23 2.27
C ILE A 67 1.43 41.00 0.97
N ALA A 68 1.60 42.33 0.95
CA ALA A 68 1.39 43.12 -0.25
C ALA A 68 2.32 42.71 -1.40
N ALA A 69 3.61 42.50 -1.09
CA ALA A 69 4.60 42.05 -2.07
C ALA A 69 4.20 40.69 -2.69
N LYS A 70 3.77 39.74 -1.86
CA LYS A 70 3.31 38.40 -2.34
C LYS A 70 2.03 38.48 -3.16
N ILE A 71 1.12 39.40 -2.87
CA ILE A 71 -0.09 39.62 -3.67
C ILE A 71 0.25 40.23 -5.03
N GLU A 72 1.20 41.17 -5.09
CA GLU A 72 1.65 41.75 -6.36
C GLU A 72 2.40 40.71 -7.21
N GLU A 73 3.21 39.87 -6.60
CA GLU A 73 3.86 38.74 -7.29
C GLU A 73 2.82 37.76 -7.89
N LEU A 74 1.81 37.35 -7.08
CA LEU A 74 0.70 36.48 -7.54
C LEU A 74 -0.08 37.12 -8.69
N LYS A 75 -0.34 38.42 -8.62
CA LYS A 75 -1.04 39.17 -9.64
C LYS A 75 -0.23 39.24 -10.95
N THR A 76 1.06 39.53 -10.86
CA THR A 76 1.98 39.53 -12.00
C THR A 76 2.02 38.18 -12.68
N LYS A 77 2.07 37.10 -11.89
CA LYS A 77 2.03 35.73 -12.41
C LYS A 77 0.72 35.43 -13.12
N CYS A 78 -0.43 35.79 -12.54
CA CYS A 78 -1.72 35.62 -13.20
C CYS A 78 -1.77 36.34 -14.55
N LEU A 79 -1.20 37.53 -14.65
CA LEU A 79 -1.11 38.29 -15.90
C LEU A 79 -0.25 37.59 -16.95
N ILE A 80 0.90 37.06 -16.54
CA ILE A 80 1.80 36.29 -17.42
C ILE A 80 1.08 35.04 -17.95
N ASP A 81 0.34 34.34 -17.09
CA ASP A 81 -0.41 33.13 -17.44
C ASP A 81 -1.72 33.44 -18.21
N GLY A 82 -2.02 34.70 -18.54
CA GLY A 82 -3.26 35.09 -19.22
C GLY A 82 -4.52 34.92 -18.35
N LYS A 83 -4.37 34.86 -17.03
CA LYS A 83 -5.44 34.67 -16.06
C LYS A 83 -5.68 35.94 -15.24
N HIS A 84 -6.87 36.07 -14.65
CA HIS A 84 -7.17 37.14 -13.69
C HIS A 84 -7.08 36.65 -12.26
N LEU A 85 -6.63 37.51 -11.35
CA LEU A 85 -6.64 37.21 -9.93
C LEU A 85 -8.10 37.14 -9.44
N THR A 86 -8.55 35.95 -9.03
CA THR A 86 -9.91 35.73 -8.50
C THR A 86 -9.94 35.83 -6.98
N LYS A 87 -11.14 36.08 -6.42
CA LYS A 87 -11.37 36.11 -4.95
C LYS A 87 -10.98 34.78 -4.31
N GLU A 88 -11.25 33.69 -4.98
CA GLU A 88 -10.99 32.35 -4.50
C GLU A 88 -9.49 32.03 -4.47
N LEU A 89 -8.76 32.40 -5.53
CA LEU A 89 -7.32 32.28 -5.61
C LEU A 89 -6.62 33.12 -4.52
N LEU A 90 -7.06 34.37 -4.32
CA LEU A 90 -6.50 35.22 -3.26
C LEU A 90 -6.75 34.64 -1.86
N ARG A 91 -7.98 34.17 -1.58
CA ARG A 91 -8.30 33.50 -0.32
C ARG A 91 -7.44 32.29 -0.06
N THR A 92 -7.32 31.44 -1.05
CA THR A 92 -6.53 30.22 -0.99
C THR A 92 -5.05 30.53 -0.74
N SER A 93 -4.50 31.50 -1.47
CA SER A 93 -3.11 31.93 -1.31
C SER A 93 -2.84 32.51 0.09
N ILE A 94 -3.76 33.27 0.65
CA ILE A 94 -3.62 33.83 1.99
C ILE A 94 -3.76 32.74 3.07
N GLN A 95 -4.67 31.80 2.88
CA GLN A 95 -4.97 30.77 3.87
C GLN A 95 -3.93 29.65 3.89
N TYR A 96 -3.41 29.26 2.73
CA TYR A 96 -2.54 28.10 2.57
C TYR A 96 -1.11 28.45 2.10
N GLY A 97 -0.82 29.75 1.91
CA GLY A 97 0.44 30.28 1.43
C GLY A 97 0.40 30.66 -0.06
N PHE A 98 1.30 31.57 -0.45
CA PHE A 98 1.47 32.03 -1.83
C PHE A 98 2.34 31.04 -2.63
N ALA A 99 1.94 29.76 -2.65
CA ALA A 99 2.63 28.74 -3.41
C ALA A 99 2.44 29.02 -4.91
N GLU A 100 3.44 28.64 -5.70
CA GLU A 100 3.41 28.89 -7.15
C GLU A 100 2.28 28.16 -7.86
N GLN A 101 1.82 27.04 -7.32
CA GLN A 101 0.74 26.24 -7.88
C GLN A 101 -0.14 25.65 -6.77
N HIS A 102 -1.44 25.81 -6.90
CA HIS A 102 -2.44 25.24 -6.01
C HIS A 102 -3.10 24.05 -6.69
N TYR A 103 -2.99 22.90 -6.08
CA TYR A 103 -3.65 21.67 -6.54
C TYR A 103 -4.91 21.41 -5.73
N SER A 104 -5.96 20.94 -6.37
CA SER A 104 -7.08 20.30 -5.70
C SER A 104 -6.69 18.89 -5.23
N VAL A 105 -7.43 18.33 -4.28
CA VAL A 105 -7.22 16.94 -3.85
C VAL A 105 -7.48 15.99 -5.04
N ARG A 106 -8.41 16.33 -5.93
CA ARG A 106 -8.69 15.59 -7.17
C ARG A 106 -7.44 15.52 -8.07
N GLU A 107 -6.84 16.67 -8.38
CA GLU A 107 -5.63 16.74 -9.22
C GLU A 107 -4.46 15.97 -8.62
N LEU A 108 -4.30 16.02 -7.29
CA LEU A 108 -3.29 15.23 -6.59
C LEU A 108 -3.45 13.72 -6.87
N PHE A 109 -4.68 13.19 -6.74
CA PHE A 109 -4.96 11.80 -7.03
C PHE A 109 -4.84 11.48 -8.52
N SER A 110 -5.29 12.36 -9.42
CA SER A 110 -5.20 12.16 -10.88
C SER A 110 -3.75 12.05 -11.33
N ASN A 111 -2.89 12.99 -10.95
CA ASN A 111 -1.46 12.98 -11.29
C ASN A 111 -0.76 11.71 -10.77
N PHE A 112 -1.12 11.27 -9.54
CA PHE A 112 -0.61 10.01 -9.02
C PHE A 112 -1.07 8.81 -9.85
N LEU A 113 -2.36 8.72 -10.16
CA LEU A 113 -2.93 7.61 -10.94
C LEU A 113 -2.34 7.54 -12.35
N GLU A 114 -2.15 8.68 -13.00
CA GLU A 114 -1.44 8.76 -14.29
C GLU A 114 -0.02 8.19 -14.17
N SER A 115 0.72 8.57 -13.13
CA SER A 115 2.05 8.02 -12.88
C SER A 115 2.04 6.50 -12.63
N GLN A 116 0.97 5.97 -12.04
CA GLN A 116 0.80 4.52 -11.85
C GLN A 116 0.38 3.82 -13.15
N GLN A 117 -0.42 4.48 -14.02
CA GLN A 117 -0.78 3.95 -15.33
C GLN A 117 0.47 3.82 -16.22
N MET A 118 1.33 4.82 -16.25
CA MET A 118 2.63 4.73 -16.96
C MET A 118 3.46 3.52 -16.51
N LYS A 119 3.42 3.16 -15.23
CA LYS A 119 4.09 1.94 -14.73
C LYS A 119 3.41 0.66 -15.19
N VAL A 120 2.09 0.67 -15.37
CA VAL A 120 1.35 -0.46 -15.94
C VAL A 120 1.73 -0.65 -17.41
N ASP A 121 1.75 0.43 -18.18
CA ASP A 121 2.08 0.42 -19.60
C ASP A 121 3.53 -0.02 -19.85
N ALA A 122 4.44 0.34 -18.93
CA ALA A 122 5.83 -0.14 -18.92
C ALA A 122 6.01 -1.58 -18.37
N GLY A 123 4.94 -2.29 -18.00
CA GLY A 123 5.01 -3.63 -17.43
C GLY A 123 5.59 -3.71 -16.01
N LEU A 124 5.81 -2.57 -15.33
CA LEU A 124 6.35 -2.49 -13.98
C LEU A 124 5.29 -2.65 -12.89
N SER A 125 4.01 -2.59 -13.26
CA SER A 125 2.86 -2.78 -12.37
C SER A 125 1.75 -3.52 -13.11
N THR A 126 0.65 -3.81 -12.44
CA THR A 126 -0.51 -4.49 -13.02
C THR A 126 -1.74 -3.58 -12.97
N GLN A 127 -2.64 -3.70 -13.96
CA GLN A 127 -3.92 -2.99 -13.98
C GLN A 127 -4.73 -3.25 -12.70
N ARG A 128 -4.66 -4.47 -12.15
CA ARG A 128 -5.29 -4.81 -10.88
C ARG A 128 -4.74 -3.98 -9.70
N ASN A 129 -3.44 -3.66 -9.70
CA ASN A 129 -2.85 -2.80 -8.68
C ASN A 129 -3.27 -1.34 -8.84
N HIS A 130 -3.35 -0.85 -10.08
CA HIS A 130 -3.88 0.47 -10.41
C HIS A 130 -5.32 0.62 -9.90
N ARG A 131 -6.20 -0.34 -10.22
CA ARG A 131 -7.60 -0.35 -9.75
C ARG A 131 -7.76 -0.25 -8.24
N LYS A 132 -6.83 -0.82 -7.47
CA LYS A 132 -6.84 -0.68 -6.01
C LYS A 132 -6.58 0.75 -5.52
N TYR A 133 -5.81 1.54 -6.25
CA TYR A 133 -5.61 2.95 -5.93
C TYR A 133 -6.86 3.78 -6.26
N GLU A 134 -7.56 3.46 -7.35
CA GLU A 134 -8.84 4.10 -7.68
C GLU A 134 -9.89 3.84 -6.60
N ILE A 135 -10.01 2.60 -6.13
CA ILE A 135 -10.92 2.25 -5.02
C ILE A 135 -10.57 3.05 -3.74
N VAL A 136 -9.28 3.17 -3.41
CA VAL A 136 -8.85 3.96 -2.25
C VAL A 136 -9.16 5.43 -2.43
N ARG A 137 -8.98 6.00 -3.63
CA ARG A 137 -9.37 7.38 -3.97
C ARG A 137 -10.86 7.60 -3.73
N ASP A 138 -11.70 6.75 -4.31
CA ASP A 138 -13.15 6.90 -4.27
C ASP A 138 -13.69 6.81 -2.83
N LEU A 139 -13.16 5.86 -2.06
CA LEU A 139 -13.49 5.74 -0.64
C LEU A 139 -12.97 6.93 0.18
N PHE A 140 -11.77 7.43 -0.12
CA PHE A 140 -11.21 8.58 0.56
C PHE A 140 -12.06 9.84 0.34
N PHE A 141 -12.46 10.13 -0.89
CA PHE A 141 -13.34 11.27 -1.19
C PHE A 141 -14.68 11.19 -0.48
N LYS A 142 -15.19 9.97 -0.28
CA LYS A 142 -16.49 9.75 0.37
C LYS A 142 -16.43 9.84 1.90
N HIS A 143 -15.31 9.45 2.54
CA HIS A 143 -15.28 9.17 3.98
C HIS A 143 -14.18 9.89 4.76
N SER A 144 -13.38 10.76 4.14
CA SER A 144 -12.30 11.47 4.82
C SER A 144 -12.68 12.83 5.39
N GLY A 145 -13.90 13.32 5.11
CA GLY A 145 -14.33 14.65 5.51
C GLY A 145 -13.70 15.80 4.69
N ILE A 146 -12.98 15.49 3.60
CA ILE A 146 -12.48 16.48 2.63
C ILE A 146 -13.03 16.17 1.24
N THR A 147 -13.45 17.19 0.50
CA THR A 147 -13.98 17.02 -0.85
C THR A 147 -12.86 16.93 -1.89
N ALA A 148 -13.16 16.32 -3.03
CA ALA A 148 -12.22 16.20 -4.14
C ALA A 148 -11.74 17.56 -4.67
N ASP A 149 -12.61 18.56 -4.64
CA ASP A 149 -12.33 19.89 -5.18
C ASP A 149 -11.71 20.84 -4.13
N SER A 150 -11.54 20.37 -2.87
CA SER A 150 -10.83 21.11 -1.85
C SER A 150 -9.36 21.31 -2.24
N ASN A 151 -8.76 22.42 -1.80
CA ASN A 151 -7.33 22.64 -1.99
C ASN A 151 -6.52 21.58 -1.24
N ALA A 152 -5.52 20.99 -1.91
CA ALA A 152 -4.66 19.93 -1.34
C ALA A 152 -3.89 20.42 -0.10
N LEU A 153 -3.60 21.72 0.02
CA LEU A 153 -2.99 22.31 1.21
C LEU A 153 -3.92 22.33 2.45
N ALA A 154 -5.22 22.04 2.27
CA ALA A 154 -6.16 21.86 3.38
C ALA A 154 -6.08 20.46 4.02
N LEU A 155 -5.37 19.52 3.40
CA LEU A 155 -5.17 18.18 3.95
C LEU A 155 -4.51 18.25 5.33
N ARG A 156 -5.06 17.51 6.28
CA ARG A 156 -4.57 17.42 7.67
C ARG A 156 -4.65 15.96 8.12
N GLN A 157 -3.92 15.63 9.15
CA GLN A 157 -3.95 14.32 9.78
C GLN A 157 -5.38 13.87 10.17
N LYS A 158 -6.25 14.81 10.53
CA LYS A 158 -7.67 14.52 10.83
C LYS A 158 -8.33 13.71 9.70
N HIS A 159 -8.14 14.10 8.43
CA HIS A 159 -8.75 13.40 7.29
C HIS A 159 -8.21 11.96 7.14
N ILE A 160 -6.97 11.72 7.56
CA ILE A 160 -6.38 10.37 7.61
C ILE A 160 -7.01 9.55 8.73
N ILE A 161 -7.23 10.16 9.89
CA ILE A 161 -7.88 9.51 11.06
C ILE A 161 -9.34 9.18 10.73
N ASP A 162 -10.10 10.13 10.20
CA ASP A 162 -11.51 9.93 9.83
C ASP A 162 -11.65 8.80 8.82
N PHE A 163 -10.82 8.80 7.78
CA PHE A 163 -10.80 7.73 6.79
C PHE A 163 -10.40 6.36 7.38
N ASN A 164 -9.37 6.32 8.24
CA ASN A 164 -8.96 5.10 8.92
C ASN A 164 -10.08 4.55 9.82
N THR A 165 -10.78 5.41 10.55
CA THR A 165 -11.92 5.03 11.40
C THR A 165 -13.03 4.39 10.58
N TYR A 166 -13.38 4.99 9.44
CA TYR A 166 -14.32 4.39 8.50
C TYR A 166 -13.84 3.01 8.01
N LEU A 167 -12.58 2.91 7.58
CA LEU A 167 -12.05 1.63 7.09
C LEU A 167 -12.08 0.54 8.16
N MET A 168 -11.78 0.89 9.42
CA MET A 168 -11.82 -0.06 10.54
C MET A 168 -13.23 -0.57 10.85
N SER A 169 -14.27 0.20 10.57
CA SER A 169 -15.66 -0.23 10.74
C SER A 169 -16.14 -1.15 9.61
N ALA A 170 -15.56 -1.03 8.41
CA ALA A 170 -16.03 -1.71 7.20
C ALA A 170 -15.17 -2.90 6.75
N TYR A 171 -13.90 -2.99 7.18
CA TYR A 171 -12.94 -3.96 6.68
C TYR A 171 -12.08 -4.58 7.78
N ASP A 172 -11.50 -5.74 7.49
CA ASP A 172 -10.52 -6.39 8.38
C ASP A 172 -9.19 -5.61 8.44
N SER A 173 -8.45 -5.76 9.55
CA SER A 173 -7.22 -5.01 9.84
C SER A 173 -6.13 -5.12 8.75
N THR A 174 -6.06 -6.25 8.03
CA THR A 174 -5.06 -6.45 6.96
C THR A 174 -5.44 -5.64 5.72
N THR A 175 -6.73 -5.61 5.39
CA THR A 175 -7.29 -4.81 4.29
C THR A 175 -7.14 -3.33 4.59
N VAL A 176 -7.49 -2.90 5.81
CA VAL A 176 -7.28 -1.51 6.28
C VAL A 176 -5.82 -1.09 6.13
N ALA A 177 -4.89 -1.86 6.67
CA ALA A 177 -3.47 -1.56 6.55
C ALA A 177 -3.00 -1.46 5.09
N GLY A 178 -3.51 -2.34 4.22
CA GLY A 178 -3.22 -2.31 2.78
C GLY A 178 -3.75 -1.06 2.08
N MET A 179 -4.95 -0.61 2.40
CA MET A 179 -5.56 0.61 1.86
C MET A 179 -4.84 1.86 2.36
N MET A 180 -4.56 1.93 3.67
CA MET A 180 -3.82 3.04 4.29
C MET A 180 -2.40 3.16 3.73
N GLN A 181 -1.72 2.03 3.47
CA GLN A 181 -0.40 2.03 2.82
C GLN A 181 -0.45 2.60 1.40
N LYS A 182 -1.50 2.31 0.65
CA LYS A 182 -1.72 2.89 -0.68
C LYS A 182 -1.98 4.38 -0.61
N LEU A 183 -2.84 4.83 0.29
CA LEU A 183 -3.10 6.24 0.52
C LEU A 183 -1.81 6.99 0.93
N LYS A 184 -1.01 6.40 1.82
CA LYS A 184 0.29 6.95 2.19
C LYS A 184 1.22 7.13 0.98
N SER A 185 1.20 6.19 0.03
CA SER A 185 1.99 6.30 -1.20
C SER A 185 1.55 7.47 -2.07
N VAL A 186 0.25 7.77 -2.13
CA VAL A 186 -0.30 8.95 -2.85
C VAL A 186 0.24 10.24 -2.23
N PHE A 187 0.17 10.40 -0.92
CA PHE A 187 0.64 11.63 -0.26
C PHE A 187 2.16 11.78 -0.24
N LEU A 188 2.91 10.68 -0.22
CA LEU A 188 4.36 10.74 -0.42
C LEU A 188 4.73 11.21 -1.84
N TYR A 189 3.98 10.77 -2.84
CA TYR A 189 4.14 11.29 -4.21
C TYR A 189 3.81 12.78 -4.28
N ALA A 190 2.71 13.20 -3.70
CA ALA A 190 2.29 14.59 -3.67
C ALA A 190 3.33 15.50 -2.98
N LEU A 191 3.90 15.04 -1.87
CA LEU A 191 4.96 15.75 -1.16
C LEU A 191 6.23 15.89 -2.00
N ARG A 192 6.67 14.79 -2.66
CA ARG A 192 7.85 14.79 -3.54
C ARG A 192 7.70 15.74 -4.73
N ASN A 193 6.48 15.85 -5.26
CA ASN A 193 6.16 16.74 -6.38
C ASN A 193 5.70 18.14 -5.92
N LYS A 194 5.93 18.50 -4.65
CA LYS A 194 5.61 19.81 -4.07
C LYS A 194 4.13 20.24 -4.21
N MET A 195 3.22 19.27 -4.37
CA MET A 195 1.77 19.51 -4.45
C MET A 195 1.18 19.80 -3.06
N ILE A 196 1.83 19.30 -2.01
CA ILE A 196 1.54 19.56 -0.59
C ILE A 196 2.83 19.93 0.12
N GLN A 197 2.72 20.72 1.18
CA GLN A 197 3.89 21.17 1.97
C GLN A 197 4.26 20.18 3.07
N GLU A 198 3.26 19.50 3.65
CA GLU A 198 3.44 18.56 4.75
C GLU A 198 2.73 17.24 4.44
N ASN A 199 3.28 16.14 4.94
CA ASN A 199 2.64 14.83 4.79
C ASN A 199 1.53 14.67 5.83
N PRO A 200 0.25 14.48 5.43
CA PRO A 200 -0.86 14.27 6.37
C PRO A 200 -0.71 13.00 7.23
N PHE A 201 0.19 12.08 6.86
CA PHE A 201 0.53 10.90 7.67
C PHE A 201 1.60 11.16 8.73
N MET A 202 2.08 12.40 8.89
CA MET A 202 3.08 12.70 9.93
C MET A 202 2.49 12.33 11.31
N GLY A 203 3.21 11.52 12.08
CA GLY A 203 2.74 11.02 13.38
C GLY A 203 1.66 9.93 13.33
N PHE A 204 1.19 9.51 12.13
CA PHE A 204 0.21 8.43 12.00
C PHE A 204 0.89 7.10 11.71
N THR A 205 0.65 6.12 12.57
CA THR A 205 1.19 4.75 12.43
C THR A 205 0.11 3.81 11.88
N ILE A 206 0.44 3.12 10.78
CA ILE A 206 -0.45 2.09 10.22
C ILE A 206 -0.26 0.80 11.00
N CYS A 207 -1.25 0.44 11.81
CA CYS A 207 -1.26 -0.81 12.57
C CYS A 207 -1.61 -1.98 11.66
N ARG A 208 -0.75 -2.99 11.61
CA ARG A 208 -1.01 -4.23 10.90
C ARG A 208 -0.92 -5.38 11.89
N LYS A 209 -2.05 -6.04 12.17
CA LYS A 209 -2.03 -7.30 12.90
C LYS A 209 -1.40 -8.37 12.02
N GLN A 210 -0.34 -8.98 12.48
CA GLN A 210 0.27 -10.12 11.82
C GLN A 210 -0.63 -11.33 12.06
N LYS A 211 -1.19 -11.90 10.99
CA LYS A 211 -1.93 -13.16 11.07
C LYS A 211 -0.91 -14.30 11.11
N ASP A 212 -1.16 -15.28 11.95
CA ASP A 212 -0.37 -16.51 11.93
C ASP A 212 -0.57 -17.21 10.59
N VAL A 213 0.50 -17.83 10.13
CA VAL A 213 0.48 -18.56 8.85
C VAL A 213 -0.14 -19.92 9.10
N GLU A 214 -1.31 -20.14 8.52
CA GLU A 214 -1.96 -21.45 8.53
C GLU A 214 -1.29 -22.39 7.52
N PHE A 215 -1.09 -23.65 7.93
CA PHE A 215 -0.55 -24.73 7.11
C PHE A 215 -1.16 -26.05 7.56
N LEU A 216 -1.04 -27.08 6.73
CA LEU A 216 -1.55 -28.40 7.05
C LEU A 216 -0.49 -29.25 7.76
N THR A 217 -0.94 -30.04 8.72
CA THR A 217 -0.10 -31.09 9.34
C THR A 217 0.11 -32.24 8.36
N GLN A 218 1.07 -33.12 8.66
CA GLN A 218 1.30 -34.32 7.84
C GLN A 218 0.09 -35.25 7.82
N GLU A 219 -0.65 -35.36 8.94
CA GLU A 219 -1.87 -36.13 9.06
C GLU A 219 -3.00 -35.54 8.20
N GLU A 220 -3.13 -34.22 8.15
CA GLU A 220 -4.11 -33.54 7.31
C GLU A 220 -3.81 -33.74 5.82
N VAL A 221 -2.52 -33.64 5.40
CA VAL A 221 -2.11 -33.94 4.03
C VAL A 221 -2.36 -35.41 3.70
N ALA A 222 -2.04 -36.34 4.61
CA ALA A 222 -2.30 -37.76 4.43
C ALA A 222 -3.80 -38.09 4.32
N ARG A 223 -4.66 -37.38 5.08
CA ARG A 223 -6.13 -37.50 4.94
C ARG A 223 -6.59 -37.06 3.56
N ILE A 224 -6.13 -35.93 3.06
CA ILE A 224 -6.43 -35.45 1.70
C ILE A 224 -5.99 -36.48 0.65
N ARG A 225 -4.79 -37.03 0.81
CA ARG A 225 -4.23 -38.03 -0.14
C ARG A 225 -5.07 -39.29 -0.20
N ARG A 226 -5.56 -39.79 0.95
CA ARG A 226 -6.31 -41.04 1.05
C ARG A 226 -7.82 -40.88 0.82
N ALA A 227 -8.33 -39.67 0.83
CA ALA A 227 -9.77 -39.42 0.74
C ALA A 227 -10.31 -39.84 -0.62
N TYR A 228 -11.43 -40.59 -0.57
CA TYR A 228 -12.19 -40.88 -1.77
C TYR A 228 -12.84 -39.61 -2.31
N MET A 229 -12.74 -39.39 -3.60
CA MET A 229 -13.34 -38.25 -4.28
C MET A 229 -14.57 -38.69 -5.06
N PRO A 230 -15.76 -38.07 -4.82
CA PRO A 230 -17.01 -38.47 -5.45
C PRO A 230 -17.09 -38.12 -6.95
N SER A 231 -16.10 -37.36 -7.48
CA SER A 231 -16.04 -37.02 -8.90
C SER A 231 -14.61 -36.86 -9.39
N VAL A 232 -14.39 -37.08 -10.68
CA VAL A 232 -13.11 -36.88 -11.38
C VAL A 232 -12.64 -35.44 -11.24
N ASN A 233 -13.55 -34.46 -11.22
CA ASN A 233 -13.18 -33.06 -11.03
C ASN A 233 -12.59 -32.81 -9.64
N LEU A 234 -13.18 -33.35 -8.58
CA LEU A 234 -12.65 -33.22 -7.23
C LEU A 234 -11.34 -34.00 -7.06
N GLU A 235 -11.18 -35.12 -7.74
CA GLU A 235 -9.91 -35.85 -7.79
C GLU A 235 -8.80 -34.97 -8.40
N ARG A 236 -9.06 -34.32 -9.52
CA ARG A 236 -8.12 -33.36 -10.14
C ARG A 236 -7.78 -32.21 -9.19
N ILE A 237 -8.76 -31.68 -8.45
CA ILE A 237 -8.53 -30.62 -7.45
C ILE A 237 -7.64 -31.11 -6.31
N ARG A 238 -7.91 -32.30 -5.77
CA ARG A 238 -7.08 -32.94 -4.76
C ARG A 238 -5.64 -33.08 -5.23
N ASP A 239 -5.45 -33.62 -6.42
CA ASP A 239 -4.12 -33.89 -6.98
C ASP A 239 -3.34 -32.58 -7.23
N LEU A 240 -3.99 -31.55 -7.77
CA LEU A 240 -3.39 -30.22 -7.92
C LEU A 240 -2.97 -29.61 -6.56
N PHE A 241 -3.82 -29.79 -5.54
CA PHE A 241 -3.52 -29.24 -4.22
C PHE A 241 -2.37 -29.97 -3.53
N LEU A 242 -2.36 -31.29 -3.64
CA LEU A 242 -1.23 -32.12 -3.16
C LEU A 242 0.06 -31.77 -3.91
N PHE A 243 0.00 -31.58 -5.22
CA PHE A 243 1.16 -31.14 -6.00
C PHE A 243 1.72 -29.80 -5.49
N GLN A 244 0.85 -28.83 -5.13
CA GLN A 244 1.29 -27.58 -4.49
C GLN A 244 1.90 -27.81 -3.10
N CYS A 245 1.33 -28.71 -2.29
CA CYS A 245 1.88 -29.08 -0.99
C CYS A 245 3.26 -29.72 -1.06
N TYR A 246 3.59 -30.36 -2.18
CA TYR A 246 4.88 -31.02 -2.35
C TYR A 246 5.93 -30.16 -3.07
N THR A 247 5.50 -29.21 -3.93
CA THR A 247 6.43 -28.43 -4.78
C THR A 247 6.62 -26.99 -4.31
N ALA A 248 5.80 -26.49 -3.38
CA ALA A 248 5.76 -25.09 -2.94
C ALA A 248 5.43 -24.08 -4.06
N LEU A 249 5.00 -24.50 -5.23
CA LEU A 249 4.67 -23.61 -6.33
C LEU A 249 3.45 -22.75 -6.01
N SER A 250 3.47 -21.49 -6.46
CA SER A 250 2.24 -20.69 -6.43
C SER A 250 1.29 -21.13 -7.53
N TYR A 251 0.00 -20.85 -7.38
CA TYR A 251 -0.99 -21.20 -8.41
C TYR A 251 -0.58 -20.67 -9.80
N CYS A 252 -0.12 -19.41 -9.89
CA CYS A 252 0.26 -18.84 -11.20
C CYS A 252 1.47 -19.55 -11.82
N ASP A 253 2.46 -19.90 -11.00
CA ASP A 253 3.65 -20.60 -11.49
C ASP A 253 3.31 -22.05 -11.89
N MET A 254 2.47 -22.74 -11.09
CA MET A 254 1.96 -24.08 -11.40
C MET A 254 1.10 -24.09 -12.67
N ALA A 255 0.24 -23.09 -12.86
CA ALA A 255 -0.64 -22.99 -14.02
C ALA A 255 0.10 -22.71 -15.33
N ALA A 256 1.29 -22.18 -15.26
CA ALA A 256 2.14 -21.87 -16.42
C ALA A 256 3.07 -23.02 -16.80
N LEU A 257 3.14 -24.10 -16.01
CA LEU A 257 4.03 -25.25 -16.28
C LEU A 257 3.69 -25.94 -17.58
N LYS A 258 4.74 -26.28 -18.29
CA LYS A 258 4.71 -27.12 -19.50
C LYS A 258 5.48 -28.42 -19.24
N PRO A 259 5.23 -29.48 -19.98
CA PRO A 259 6.00 -30.74 -19.87
C PRO A 259 7.52 -30.54 -20.00
N SER A 260 7.95 -29.57 -20.80
CA SER A 260 9.38 -29.21 -20.99
C SER A 260 10.05 -28.61 -19.76
N ASP A 261 9.29 -28.16 -18.79
CA ASP A 261 9.81 -27.52 -17.55
C ASP A 261 10.25 -28.57 -16.53
N PHE A 262 9.82 -29.82 -16.69
CA PHE A 262 10.23 -30.96 -15.87
C PHE A 262 11.56 -31.50 -16.37
N LYS A 263 12.60 -31.34 -15.60
CA LYS A 263 13.98 -31.70 -15.94
C LYS A 263 14.49 -32.80 -15.04
N THR A 264 15.46 -33.56 -15.50
CA THR A 264 16.19 -34.55 -14.69
C THR A 264 17.66 -34.14 -14.63
N ASN A 265 18.24 -34.14 -13.43
CA ASN A 265 19.66 -33.87 -13.25
C ASN A 265 20.49 -35.19 -13.39
N ASP A 266 21.82 -35.05 -13.35
CA ASP A 266 22.74 -36.17 -13.49
C ASP A 266 22.59 -37.22 -12.35
N MET A 267 22.03 -36.87 -11.23
CA MET A 267 21.73 -37.75 -10.08
C MET A 267 20.33 -38.41 -10.20
N GLY A 268 19.59 -38.20 -11.30
CA GLY A 268 18.26 -38.75 -11.50
C GLY A 268 17.11 -38.02 -10.79
N TYR A 269 17.36 -36.91 -10.13
CA TYR A 269 16.28 -36.12 -9.49
C TYR A 269 15.47 -35.34 -10.53
N ILE A 270 14.14 -35.47 -10.46
CA ILE A 270 13.25 -34.68 -11.29
C ILE A 270 13.01 -33.35 -10.57
N TYR A 271 13.13 -32.24 -11.27
CA TYR A 271 12.98 -30.90 -10.74
C TYR A 271 12.37 -29.94 -11.77
N ILE A 272 11.84 -28.83 -11.27
CA ILE A 272 11.35 -27.71 -12.06
C ILE A 272 12.21 -26.51 -11.69
N ASP A 273 12.90 -25.90 -12.63
CA ASP A 273 13.53 -24.59 -12.43
C ASP A 273 12.82 -23.54 -13.29
N GLY A 274 12.67 -22.36 -12.73
CA GLY A 274 11.95 -21.32 -13.42
C GLY A 274 12.11 -19.94 -12.76
N VAL A 275 11.41 -18.99 -13.34
CA VAL A 275 11.35 -17.62 -12.82
C VAL A 275 9.90 -17.33 -12.42
N ARG A 276 9.70 -16.92 -11.20
CA ARG A 276 8.36 -16.58 -10.70
C ARG A 276 7.71 -15.50 -11.54
N LEU A 277 6.49 -15.73 -11.99
CA LEU A 277 5.74 -14.78 -12.81
C LEU A 277 5.53 -13.44 -12.12
N LYS A 278 5.25 -13.47 -10.80
CA LYS A 278 4.92 -12.27 -10.01
C LYS A 278 6.15 -11.45 -9.59
N THR A 279 7.25 -12.10 -9.21
CA THR A 279 8.39 -11.43 -8.54
C THR A 279 9.66 -11.45 -9.36
N LYS A 280 9.67 -12.19 -10.48
CA LYS A 280 10.83 -12.39 -11.36
C LYS A 280 12.05 -13.00 -10.65
N VAL A 281 11.83 -13.68 -9.52
CA VAL A 281 12.86 -14.39 -8.76
C VAL A 281 12.97 -15.84 -9.27
N LYS A 282 14.19 -16.33 -9.44
CA LYS A 282 14.44 -17.73 -9.80
C LYS A 282 14.03 -18.66 -8.66
N PHE A 283 13.48 -19.82 -8.98
CA PHE A 283 13.15 -20.90 -8.04
C PHE A 283 13.59 -22.26 -8.59
N ILE A 284 13.74 -23.24 -7.71
CA ILE A 284 13.97 -24.65 -8.06
C ILE A 284 13.06 -25.48 -7.17
N ALA A 285 12.10 -26.19 -7.76
CA ALA A 285 11.23 -27.12 -7.04
C ALA A 285 11.67 -28.56 -7.36
N ILE A 286 12.19 -29.26 -6.36
CA ILE A 286 12.54 -30.68 -6.47
C ILE A 286 11.26 -31.49 -6.27
N LEU A 287 10.99 -32.45 -7.13
CA LEU A 287 9.85 -33.33 -7.03
C LEU A 287 10.21 -34.57 -6.20
N PHE A 288 9.50 -34.75 -5.11
CA PHE A 288 9.48 -36.01 -4.35
C PHE A 288 8.49 -36.98 -4.97
N GLU A 289 8.54 -38.26 -4.57
CA GLU A 289 7.77 -39.34 -5.15
C GLU A 289 6.30 -39.05 -5.39
N ASP A 290 5.61 -38.48 -4.40
CA ASP A 290 4.21 -38.11 -4.52
C ASP A 290 3.94 -37.05 -5.60
N ALA A 291 4.84 -36.05 -5.73
CA ALA A 291 4.74 -35.05 -6.79
C ALA A 291 5.03 -35.65 -8.18
N ILE A 292 5.99 -36.54 -8.25
CA ILE A 292 6.34 -37.28 -9.49
C ILE A 292 5.14 -38.15 -9.92
N TYR A 293 4.53 -38.87 -8.97
CA TYR A 293 3.32 -39.67 -9.24
C TYR A 293 2.22 -38.83 -9.88
N ILE A 294 1.91 -37.67 -9.27
CA ILE A 294 0.89 -36.74 -9.78
C ILE A 294 1.28 -36.23 -11.17
N ALA A 295 2.54 -35.81 -11.37
CA ALA A 295 2.98 -35.29 -12.65
C ALA A 295 2.85 -36.37 -13.75
N LYS A 296 3.26 -37.60 -13.48
CA LYS A 296 3.15 -38.75 -14.42
C LYS A 296 1.68 -39.10 -14.70
N LYS A 297 0.80 -39.09 -13.70
CA LYS A 297 -0.64 -39.34 -13.87
C LYS A 297 -1.29 -38.43 -14.91
N TYR A 298 -0.79 -37.22 -15.09
CA TYR A 298 -1.29 -36.24 -16.05
C TYR A 298 -0.29 -35.98 -17.22
N ASP A 299 0.59 -36.91 -17.50
CA ASP A 299 1.59 -36.80 -18.57
C ASP A 299 2.34 -35.44 -18.54
N TYR A 300 2.70 -35.01 -17.33
CA TYR A 300 3.34 -33.72 -17.05
C TYR A 300 2.52 -32.49 -17.49
N LYS A 301 1.23 -32.67 -17.81
CA LYS A 301 0.29 -31.64 -18.17
C LYS A 301 -0.80 -31.54 -17.10
N LEU A 302 -0.54 -30.76 -16.05
CA LEU A 302 -1.45 -30.66 -14.91
C LEU A 302 -2.86 -30.16 -15.31
N PRO A 303 -3.94 -30.68 -14.70
CA PRO A 303 -5.34 -30.35 -15.03
C PRO A 303 -5.75 -28.98 -14.44
N ILE A 304 -5.16 -27.90 -14.95
CA ILE A 304 -5.34 -26.55 -14.44
C ILE A 304 -6.76 -26.03 -14.70
N ILE A 305 -7.34 -25.41 -13.70
CA ILE A 305 -8.62 -24.67 -13.77
C ILE A 305 -8.40 -23.24 -13.29
N SER A 306 -9.38 -22.32 -13.47
CA SER A 306 -9.23 -20.95 -13.02
C SER A 306 -9.04 -20.87 -11.48
N ASN A 307 -8.23 -19.91 -11.03
CA ASN A 307 -7.92 -19.74 -9.59
C ASN A 307 -9.17 -19.59 -8.71
N GLN A 308 -10.20 -18.92 -9.24
CA GLN A 308 -11.45 -18.74 -8.52
C GLN A 308 -12.16 -20.09 -8.31
N ARG A 309 -12.35 -20.86 -9.38
CA ARG A 309 -12.94 -22.20 -9.30
C ARG A 309 -12.11 -23.14 -8.42
N TYR A 310 -10.79 -23.06 -8.52
CA TYR A 310 -9.89 -23.85 -7.70
C TYR A 310 -10.11 -23.56 -6.21
N ASN A 311 -10.08 -22.29 -5.78
CA ASN A 311 -10.31 -21.93 -4.38
C ASN A 311 -11.75 -22.29 -3.90
N THR A 312 -12.76 -22.22 -4.75
CA THR A 312 -14.12 -22.68 -4.41
C THR A 312 -14.14 -24.19 -4.14
N ASN A 313 -13.51 -24.98 -5.02
CA ASN A 313 -13.48 -26.44 -4.86
C ASN A 313 -12.56 -26.90 -3.71
N LEU A 314 -11.54 -26.13 -3.34
CA LEU A 314 -10.72 -26.41 -2.16
C LEU A 314 -11.51 -26.35 -0.85
N LYS A 315 -12.58 -25.55 -0.77
CA LYS A 315 -13.49 -25.56 0.39
C LYS A 315 -14.27 -26.88 0.47
N ILE A 316 -14.77 -27.35 -0.68
CA ILE A 316 -15.46 -28.64 -0.77
C ILE A 316 -14.51 -29.79 -0.39
N LEU A 317 -13.26 -29.72 -0.88
CA LEU A 317 -12.22 -30.70 -0.52
C LEU A 317 -11.94 -30.70 1.00
N ALA A 318 -11.92 -29.52 1.63
CA ALA A 318 -11.74 -29.40 3.07
C ALA A 318 -12.87 -30.10 3.83
N ASP A 319 -14.12 -29.88 3.41
CA ASP A 319 -15.31 -30.47 4.02
C ASP A 319 -15.29 -32.01 3.90
N ILE A 320 -15.00 -32.54 2.71
CA ILE A 320 -14.89 -33.98 2.47
C ILE A 320 -13.80 -34.62 3.35
N CYS A 321 -12.67 -33.92 3.54
CA CYS A 321 -11.55 -34.42 4.31
C CYS A 321 -11.63 -34.12 5.81
N GLY A 322 -12.68 -33.47 6.29
CA GLY A 322 -12.84 -33.06 7.68
C GLY A 322 -11.75 -32.11 8.17
N ILE A 323 -11.31 -31.19 7.31
CA ILE A 323 -10.28 -30.19 7.59
C ILE A 323 -10.96 -28.88 7.98
N LYS A 324 -10.77 -28.43 9.22
CA LYS A 324 -11.36 -27.18 9.74
C LYS A 324 -10.68 -25.91 9.23
N LYS A 325 -9.46 -26.02 8.71
CA LYS A 325 -8.71 -24.88 8.18
C LYS A 325 -9.28 -24.45 6.82
N PRO A 326 -9.37 -23.13 6.54
CA PRO A 326 -9.91 -22.64 5.27
C PRO A 326 -8.93 -22.93 4.14
N LEU A 327 -9.13 -24.03 3.39
CA LEU A 327 -8.24 -24.38 2.29
C LEU A 327 -8.30 -23.34 1.17
N HIS A 328 -7.13 -22.88 0.77
CA HIS A 328 -6.90 -22.03 -0.40
C HIS A 328 -5.52 -22.29 -0.98
N THR A 329 -5.26 -21.83 -2.18
CA THR A 329 -4.00 -22.12 -2.91
C THR A 329 -2.72 -21.76 -2.13
N HIS A 330 -2.74 -20.74 -1.28
CA HIS A 330 -1.55 -20.37 -0.50
C HIS A 330 -1.26 -21.33 0.65
N ILE A 331 -2.28 -22.00 1.22
CA ILE A 331 -2.05 -23.01 2.27
C ILE A 331 -1.19 -24.16 1.77
N GLY A 332 -1.41 -24.65 0.53
CA GLY A 332 -0.56 -25.68 -0.06
C GLY A 332 0.91 -25.27 -0.08
N ARG A 333 1.18 -24.05 -0.51
CA ARG A 333 2.54 -23.49 -0.52
C ARG A 333 3.13 -23.30 0.88
N HIS A 334 2.32 -22.86 1.84
CA HIS A 334 2.73 -22.72 3.24
C HIS A 334 3.04 -24.10 3.87
N THR A 335 2.22 -25.10 3.56
CA THR A 335 2.42 -26.49 3.96
C THR A 335 3.76 -27.02 3.46
N ALA A 336 4.08 -26.81 2.17
CA ALA A 336 5.36 -27.19 1.60
C ALA A 336 6.55 -26.54 2.31
N ALA A 337 6.47 -25.23 2.59
CA ALA A 337 7.54 -24.53 3.30
C ALA A 337 7.77 -25.09 4.70
N CYS A 338 6.70 -25.29 5.46
CA CYS A 338 6.78 -25.88 6.80
C CYS A 338 7.29 -27.33 6.75
N TYR A 339 6.85 -28.11 5.76
CA TYR A 339 7.33 -29.49 5.56
C TYR A 339 8.84 -29.54 5.29
N LEU A 340 9.35 -28.72 4.38
CA LEU A 340 10.78 -28.68 4.04
C LEU A 340 11.65 -28.22 5.23
N LEU A 341 11.20 -27.20 5.95
CA LEU A 341 11.88 -26.76 7.18
C LEU A 341 11.86 -27.88 8.26
N ASN A 342 10.74 -28.57 8.41
CA ASN A 342 10.60 -29.69 9.34
C ASN A 342 11.49 -30.90 8.96
N LYS A 343 11.87 -31.01 7.70
CA LYS A 343 12.84 -32.01 7.22
C LYS A 343 14.29 -31.57 7.43
N GLY A 344 14.54 -30.42 8.03
CA GLY A 344 15.86 -29.91 8.36
C GLY A 344 16.53 -29.08 7.26
N LEU A 345 15.79 -28.72 6.17
CA LEU A 345 16.36 -27.82 5.18
C LEU A 345 16.52 -26.41 5.74
N GLY A 346 17.66 -25.79 5.50
CA GLY A 346 17.93 -24.41 5.92
C GLY A 346 16.98 -23.39 5.29
N LEU A 347 16.75 -22.28 6.00
CA LEU A 347 15.87 -21.19 5.54
C LEU A 347 16.23 -20.66 4.14
N ASP A 348 17.52 -20.59 3.81
CA ASP A 348 18.00 -20.08 2.52
C ASP A 348 17.64 -21.05 1.38
N ILE A 349 17.76 -22.36 1.63
CA ILE A 349 17.39 -23.41 0.67
C ILE A 349 15.87 -23.35 0.43
N VAL A 350 15.06 -23.28 1.51
CA VAL A 350 13.60 -23.18 1.38
C VAL A 350 13.21 -21.87 0.68
N ALA A 351 13.86 -20.75 0.98
CA ALA A 351 13.65 -19.49 0.28
C ALA A 351 13.94 -19.61 -1.24
N ARG A 352 15.00 -20.32 -1.61
CA ARG A 352 15.35 -20.61 -3.01
C ARG A 352 14.30 -21.47 -3.69
N ILE A 353 13.86 -22.55 -3.03
CA ILE A 353 12.77 -23.42 -3.53
C ILE A 353 11.49 -22.62 -3.75
N MET A 354 11.15 -21.78 -2.82
CA MET A 354 9.95 -20.93 -2.92
C MET A 354 10.11 -19.73 -3.87
N GLY A 355 11.30 -19.40 -4.34
CA GLY A 355 11.56 -18.19 -5.12
C GLY A 355 11.21 -16.92 -4.33
N HIS A 356 11.63 -16.84 -3.09
CA HIS A 356 11.53 -15.64 -2.27
C HIS A 356 12.73 -14.72 -2.55
N SER A 357 12.49 -13.41 -2.68
CA SER A 357 13.55 -12.41 -2.86
C SER A 357 14.34 -12.14 -1.57
N SER A 358 13.84 -12.59 -0.42
CA SER A 358 14.47 -12.42 0.88
C SER A 358 14.03 -13.52 1.84
N THR A 359 14.98 -14.02 2.64
CA THR A 359 14.73 -14.99 3.73
C THR A 359 13.77 -14.46 4.80
N LYS A 360 13.61 -13.12 4.92
CA LYS A 360 12.61 -12.52 5.81
C LYS A 360 11.19 -13.05 5.55
N LEU A 361 10.86 -13.34 4.28
CA LEU A 361 9.57 -13.93 3.91
C LEU A 361 9.42 -15.37 4.38
N THR A 362 10.54 -16.10 4.46
CA THR A 362 10.59 -17.49 4.89
C THR A 362 10.63 -17.61 6.42
N LYS A 363 11.13 -16.59 7.15
CA LYS A 363 11.15 -16.55 8.62
C LYS A 363 9.77 -16.69 9.27
N HIS A 364 8.69 -16.31 8.58
CA HIS A 364 7.34 -16.52 9.08
C HIS A 364 7.00 -17.99 9.33
N TYR A 365 7.67 -18.90 8.61
CA TYR A 365 7.49 -20.35 8.79
C TYR A 365 8.40 -20.93 9.88
N ALA A 366 9.48 -20.25 10.22
CA ALA A 366 10.45 -20.71 11.22
C ALA A 366 9.90 -20.68 12.65
N LYS A 367 8.92 -19.81 12.94
CA LYS A 367 8.27 -19.73 14.27
C LYS A 367 7.48 -21.00 14.66
N LEU A 368 7.28 -21.91 13.71
CA LEU A 368 6.49 -23.14 13.91
C LEU A 368 7.36 -24.36 14.27
N LEU A 369 8.63 -24.15 14.52
CA LEU A 369 9.66 -25.21 14.51
C LEU A 369 10.13 -25.68 15.87
N ASP A 370 9.47 -25.38 16.99
CA ASP A 370 9.92 -25.84 18.30
C ASP A 370 10.13 -27.37 18.35
N LYS A 371 9.21 -28.14 17.75
CA LYS A 371 9.36 -29.61 17.63
C LYS A 371 10.55 -30.02 16.74
N THR A 372 10.94 -29.20 15.76
CA THR A 372 12.06 -29.49 14.86
C THR A 372 13.39 -29.19 15.53
N VAL A 373 13.44 -28.20 16.42
CA VAL A 373 14.66 -27.92 17.19
C VAL A 373 15.06 -29.15 17.97
N PHE A 374 14.13 -29.74 18.74
CA PHE A 374 14.40 -30.94 19.50
C PHE A 374 14.85 -32.12 18.65
N ARG A 375 14.20 -32.33 17.50
CA ARG A 375 14.56 -33.42 16.58
C ARG A 375 15.96 -33.21 15.98
N VAL A 376 16.28 -32.00 15.52
CA VAL A 376 17.61 -31.70 14.94
C VAL A 376 18.69 -31.82 16.02
N VAL A 377 18.42 -31.40 17.23
CA VAL A 377 19.32 -31.59 18.36
C VAL A 377 19.55 -33.10 18.63
N ASP A 378 18.47 -33.90 18.66
CA ASP A 378 18.58 -35.35 18.82
C ASP A 378 19.39 -36.01 17.68
N GLU A 379 19.17 -35.62 16.44
CA GLU A 379 19.95 -36.11 15.30
C GLU A 379 21.44 -35.74 15.43
N VAL A 380 21.77 -34.51 15.85
CA VAL A 380 23.15 -34.07 16.10
C VAL A 380 23.78 -34.84 17.26
N MET A 381 23.03 -34.98 18.37
CA MET A 381 23.49 -35.72 19.55
C MET A 381 23.72 -37.20 19.21
N ASN A 382 22.88 -37.81 18.43
CA ASN A 382 23.03 -39.21 18.02
C ASN A 382 24.21 -39.40 17.04
N LYS A 383 24.44 -38.44 16.12
CA LYS A 383 25.65 -38.47 15.27
C LYS A 383 26.92 -38.29 16.08
N ALA A 384 26.96 -37.36 17.02
CA ALA A 384 28.12 -37.16 17.90
C ALA A 384 28.46 -38.43 18.69
N LYS A 385 27.44 -39.15 19.19
CA LYS A 385 27.61 -40.44 19.86
C LYS A 385 28.19 -41.53 18.94
N THR A 386 27.77 -41.59 17.68
CA THR A 386 28.29 -42.56 16.69
C THR A 386 29.68 -42.21 16.23
N GLU A 387 30.09 -40.95 16.23
CA GLU A 387 31.40 -40.45 15.84
C GLU A 387 32.38 -40.34 17.02
N GLY A 388 32.00 -40.81 18.20
CA GLY A 388 32.85 -40.84 19.41
C GLY A 388 33.19 -39.47 20.00
N CYS A 389 32.47 -38.41 19.62
CA CYS A 389 32.58 -37.08 20.21
C CYS A 389 31.60 -36.96 21.37
N ASN A 390 32.10 -36.90 22.60
CA ASN A 390 31.33 -36.48 23.77
C ASN A 390 31.32 -34.94 23.82
N PHE A 391 30.14 -34.34 23.72
CA PHE A 391 29.93 -32.97 24.11
C PHE A 391 29.85 -32.84 25.63
#